data_6791ad359b5f630c25eb88373d5db143
#
_entry.id   6791ad359b5f630c25eb88373d5db143
#
_cell.length_a   1.000
_cell.length_b   1.000
_cell.length_c   1.000
_cell.angle_alpha   90.00
_cell.angle_beta   90.00
_cell.angle_gamma   90.00
#
_symmetry.space_group_name_H-M   'P 1'
#
loop_
_entity.id
_entity.type
_entity.pdbx_description
1 polymer ?
#
loop_
_entity_poly.entity_id
_entity_poly.type
_entity_poly.pdbx_seq_one_letter_code
_entity_poly.pdbx_strand_id
1 'polypeptide(L)'
;MNRGYFVFAQGQEYIRLAYALALSIKNTQTINQVCVAIGQNDEMPNDYNKVFDHVVRVKNIGLKHPMANEYQIWDLTPFKETIHVEADMIFTSNVDHWWYELRKHDLFFTSHVKDYRGHHTTSNFYRKHFEKKKLPKLYNGIYYFKYSHLANKFF
;
A
#
# COMPACT_ATOMS: atom_id res chain seq x y z
N MET A 1 15.90 -3.56 12.10
CA MET A 1 15.72 -3.29 10.65
C MET A 1 14.42 -2.55 10.49
N ASN A 2 14.40 -1.41 9.78
CA ASN A 2 13.19 -0.57 9.71
C ASN A 2 12.23 -1.11 8.63
N ARG A 3 11.08 -1.68 9.07
CA ARG A 3 10.04 -2.30 8.24
C ARG A 3 8.68 -1.78 8.61
N GLY A 4 7.79 -1.67 7.65
CA GLY A 4 6.43 -1.27 7.94
C GLY A 4 5.50 -1.34 6.74
N TYR A 5 4.23 -1.17 7.05
CA TYR A 5 3.15 -1.07 6.09
C TYR A 5 2.94 0.38 5.68
N PHE A 6 2.72 0.59 4.40
CA PHE A 6 2.45 1.91 3.85
C PHE A 6 1.09 1.93 3.17
N VAL A 7 0.28 2.95 3.47
CA VAL A 7 -1.05 3.11 2.92
C VAL A 7 -1.27 4.53 2.38
N PHE A 8 -1.84 4.65 1.19
CA PHE A 8 -2.34 5.93 0.70
C PHE A 8 -3.79 6.12 1.12
N ALA A 9 -4.11 7.32 1.65
CA ALA A 9 -5.44 7.66 2.15
C ALA A 9 -5.75 9.13 1.84
N GLN A 10 -6.03 9.45 0.59
CA GLN A 10 -6.36 10.81 0.17
C GLN A 10 -7.88 11.02 0.23
N GLY A 11 -8.30 11.98 1.06
CA GLY A 11 -9.70 12.26 1.38
C GLY A 11 -10.19 11.57 2.65
N GLN A 12 -11.17 12.18 3.32
CA GLN A 12 -11.64 11.78 4.66
C GLN A 12 -12.19 10.34 4.73
N GLU A 13 -12.81 9.87 3.66
CA GLU A 13 -13.32 8.49 3.59
C GLU A 13 -12.17 7.48 3.62
N TYR A 14 -11.14 7.69 2.80
CA TYR A 14 -9.98 6.81 2.77
C TYR A 14 -9.14 6.87 4.05
N ILE A 15 -9.06 8.04 4.72
CA ILE A 15 -8.40 8.17 6.02
C ILE A 15 -9.11 7.29 7.06
N ARG A 16 -10.45 7.25 7.04
CA ARG A 16 -11.23 6.38 7.93
C ARG A 16 -11.01 4.89 7.64
N LEU A 17 -10.94 4.51 6.37
CA LEU A 17 -10.63 3.13 5.96
C LEU A 17 -9.21 2.74 6.39
N ALA A 18 -8.22 3.59 6.12
CA ALA A 18 -6.83 3.38 6.54
C ALA A 18 -6.69 3.26 8.07
N TYR A 19 -7.50 3.98 8.84
CA TYR A 19 -7.54 3.83 10.30
C TYR A 19 -7.98 2.42 10.71
N ALA A 20 -9.06 1.90 10.12
CA ALA A 20 -9.52 0.53 10.38
C ALA A 20 -8.47 -0.51 9.98
N LEU A 21 -7.84 -0.33 8.81
CA LEU A 21 -6.72 -1.15 8.36
C LEU A 21 -5.56 -1.11 9.37
N ALA A 22 -5.13 0.07 9.80
CA ALA A 22 -4.03 0.23 10.75
C ALA A 22 -4.33 -0.46 12.09
N LEU A 23 -5.56 -0.33 12.60
CA LEU A 23 -6.01 -1.06 13.79
C LEU A 23 -5.90 -2.58 13.59
N SER A 24 -6.31 -3.08 12.43
CA SER A 24 -6.21 -4.52 12.15
C SER A 24 -4.75 -4.99 12.12
N ILE A 25 -3.84 -4.21 11.55
CA ILE A 25 -2.40 -4.49 11.55
C ILE A 25 -1.86 -4.48 12.98
N LYS A 26 -2.17 -3.45 13.77
CA LYS A 26 -1.72 -3.35 15.18
C LYS A 26 -2.16 -4.54 16.03
N ASN A 27 -3.35 -5.06 15.76
CA ASN A 27 -3.92 -6.18 16.53
C ASN A 27 -3.44 -7.56 16.08
N THR A 28 -3.00 -7.73 14.84
CA THR A 28 -2.72 -9.05 14.27
C THR A 28 -1.25 -9.27 13.92
N GLN A 29 -0.46 -8.22 13.70
CA GLN A 29 0.93 -8.33 13.24
C GLN A 29 1.93 -8.00 14.35
N THR A 30 3.04 -8.74 14.41
CA THR A 30 4.18 -8.40 15.28
C THR A 30 4.99 -7.25 14.70
N ILE A 31 5.23 -7.28 13.38
CA ILE A 31 5.78 -6.14 12.64
C ILE A 31 4.60 -5.27 12.24
N ASN A 32 4.31 -4.24 13.02
CA ASN A 32 3.07 -3.49 12.94
C ASN A 32 3.24 -1.97 12.78
N GLN A 33 4.41 -1.52 12.35
CA GLN A 33 4.60 -0.10 12.02
C GLN A 33 3.79 0.26 10.78
N VAL A 34 3.02 1.36 10.84
CA VAL A 34 2.16 1.83 9.77
C VAL A 34 2.45 3.29 9.46
N CYS A 35 2.77 3.57 8.19
CA CYS A 35 2.84 4.91 7.64
C CYS A 35 1.61 5.17 6.78
N VAL A 36 0.92 6.29 7.00
CA VAL A 36 -0.17 6.74 6.15
C VAL A 36 0.23 8.00 5.37
N ALA A 37 -0.01 7.99 4.06
CA ALA A 37 0.14 9.15 3.19
C ALA A 37 -1.23 9.77 2.89
N ILE A 38 -1.45 10.97 3.40
CA ILE A 38 -2.70 11.73 3.22
C ILE A 38 -2.51 12.86 2.21
N GLY A 39 -3.60 13.37 1.67
CA GLY A 39 -3.55 14.52 0.78
C GLY A 39 -2.98 15.76 1.45
N GLN A 40 -2.47 16.68 0.64
CA GLN A 40 -1.78 17.89 1.16
C GLN A 40 -2.66 18.73 2.10
N ASN A 41 -3.96 18.81 1.79
CA ASN A 41 -4.94 19.60 2.55
C ASN A 41 -5.88 18.74 3.41
N ASP A 42 -5.63 17.44 3.49
CA ASP A 42 -6.46 16.54 4.31
C ASP A 42 -6.17 16.76 5.79
N GLU A 43 -7.21 16.67 6.60
CA GLU A 43 -7.11 16.74 8.06
C GLU A 43 -7.12 15.32 8.65
N MET A 44 -6.14 15.04 9.50
CA MET A 44 -6.09 13.79 10.25
C MET A 44 -6.82 13.98 11.59
N PRO A 45 -7.90 13.23 11.86
CA PRO A 45 -8.55 13.30 13.17
C PRO A 45 -7.58 12.94 14.30
N ASN A 46 -7.64 13.67 15.40
CA ASN A 46 -6.71 13.53 16.53
C ASN A 46 -6.65 12.10 17.09
N ASP A 47 -7.80 11.40 17.13
CA ASP A 47 -7.85 10.03 17.64
C ASP A 47 -7.22 9.04 16.69
N TYR A 48 -7.28 9.29 15.38
CA TYR A 48 -6.68 8.42 14.35
C TYR A 48 -5.16 8.53 14.32
N ASN A 49 -4.64 9.73 14.61
CA ASN A 49 -3.21 9.99 14.58
C ASN A 49 -2.41 9.07 15.52
N LYS A 50 -3.02 8.59 16.60
CA LYS A 50 -2.37 7.71 17.59
C LYS A 50 -2.12 6.28 17.08
N VAL A 51 -2.78 5.87 16.00
CA VAL A 51 -2.67 4.51 15.45
C VAL A 51 -1.55 4.40 14.43
N PHE A 52 -1.25 5.50 13.74
CA PHE A 52 -0.18 5.55 12.75
C PHE A 52 1.15 5.92 13.42
N ASP A 53 2.22 5.20 13.06
CA ASP A 53 3.58 5.54 13.51
C ASP A 53 4.14 6.73 12.73
N HIS A 54 3.71 6.88 11.48
CA HIS A 54 4.09 7.99 10.60
C HIS A 54 2.89 8.49 9.81
N VAL A 55 2.77 9.81 9.72
CA VAL A 55 1.82 10.51 8.86
C VAL A 55 2.61 11.39 7.91
N VAL A 56 2.51 11.14 6.61
CA VAL A 56 3.19 11.91 5.58
C VAL A 56 2.18 12.55 4.62
N ARG A 57 2.60 13.56 3.88
CA ARG A 57 1.71 14.27 2.95
C ARG A 57 2.15 14.05 1.51
N VAL A 58 1.20 13.66 0.67
CA VAL A 58 1.39 13.56 -0.77
C VAL A 58 1.57 14.96 -1.34
N LYS A 59 2.59 15.15 -2.17
CA LYS A 59 2.78 16.40 -2.90
C LYS A 59 1.74 16.48 -4.02
N ASN A 60 0.96 17.56 -4.04
CA ASN A 60 0.05 17.79 -5.15
C ASN A 60 0.82 18.33 -6.36
N ILE A 61 0.94 17.52 -7.40
CA ILE A 61 1.64 17.86 -8.65
C ILE A 61 0.66 18.13 -9.80
N GLY A 62 -0.60 18.46 -9.47
CA GLY A 62 -1.61 18.78 -10.48
C GLY A 62 -2.23 17.58 -11.21
N LEU A 63 -1.97 16.37 -10.76
CA LEU A 63 -2.62 15.18 -11.31
C LEU A 63 -4.08 15.12 -10.87
N LYS A 64 -4.98 14.88 -11.82
CA LYS A 64 -6.44 14.92 -11.59
C LYS A 64 -6.96 13.76 -10.73
N HIS A 65 -6.24 12.65 -10.65
CA HIS A 65 -6.70 11.45 -9.95
C HIS A 65 -5.82 11.15 -8.72
N PRO A 66 -6.40 10.94 -7.52
CA PRO A 66 -5.63 10.65 -6.31
C PRO A 66 -4.67 9.47 -6.44
N MET A 67 -5.08 8.38 -7.10
CA MET A 67 -4.22 7.21 -7.35
C MET A 67 -2.99 7.52 -8.21
N ALA A 68 -3.02 8.59 -9.01
CA ALA A 68 -1.87 8.99 -9.80
C ALA A 68 -0.69 9.50 -8.95
N ASN A 69 -0.90 9.72 -7.65
CA ASN A 69 0.14 10.13 -6.72
C ASN A 69 0.89 8.94 -6.05
N GLU A 70 0.45 7.71 -6.29
CA GLU A 70 1.01 6.52 -5.62
C GLU A 70 2.48 6.25 -5.97
N TYR A 71 2.98 6.72 -7.13
CA TYR A 71 4.40 6.64 -7.47
C TYR A 71 5.31 7.35 -6.46
N GLN A 72 4.79 8.30 -5.65
CA GLN A 72 5.55 8.99 -4.62
C GLN A 72 5.91 8.09 -3.42
N ILE A 73 5.44 6.85 -3.38
CA ILE A 73 5.70 5.93 -2.27
C ILE A 73 7.18 5.77 -1.96
N TRP A 74 8.03 5.75 -2.99
CA TRP A 74 9.48 5.62 -2.85
C TRP A 74 10.08 6.73 -2.00
N ASP A 75 9.65 7.96 -2.24
CA ASP A 75 10.17 9.14 -1.53
C ASP A 75 9.47 9.37 -0.18
N LEU A 76 8.24 8.88 -0.02
CA LEU A 76 7.41 9.13 1.15
C LEU A 76 7.57 8.09 2.25
N THR A 77 7.96 6.85 1.91
CA THR A 77 8.07 5.81 2.92
C THR A 77 9.23 6.06 3.88
N PRO A 78 9.00 5.97 5.21
CA PRO A 78 10.07 6.04 6.18
C PRO A 78 10.81 4.71 6.38
N PHE A 79 10.37 3.64 5.70
CA PHE A 79 10.85 2.28 5.92
C PHE A 79 11.87 1.85 4.87
N LYS A 80 12.85 1.04 5.27
CA LYS A 80 13.81 0.40 4.35
C LYS A 80 13.22 -0.81 3.63
N GLU A 81 12.27 -1.47 4.25
CA GLU A 81 11.45 -2.54 3.67
C GLU A 81 9.99 -2.16 3.85
N THR A 82 9.25 -2.06 2.75
CA THR A 82 7.87 -1.55 2.74
C THR A 82 6.93 -2.57 2.12
N ILE A 83 5.83 -2.89 2.80
CA ILE A 83 4.66 -3.51 2.19
C ILE A 83 3.62 -2.42 1.99
N HIS A 84 3.29 -2.13 0.73
CA HIS A 84 2.13 -1.30 0.41
C HIS A 84 0.85 -2.12 0.52
N VAL A 85 -0.19 -1.52 1.08
CA VAL A 85 -1.54 -2.08 1.16
C VAL A 85 -2.59 -1.00 0.87
N GLU A 86 -3.67 -1.37 0.18
CA GLU A 86 -4.79 -0.45 -0.07
C GLU A 86 -5.59 -0.18 1.21
N ALA A 87 -6.13 1.04 1.33
CA ALA A 87 -6.81 1.51 2.53
C ALA A 87 -8.08 0.71 2.91
N ASP A 88 -8.72 0.09 1.93
CA ASP A 88 -9.96 -0.68 2.09
C ASP A 88 -9.74 -2.17 2.46
N MET A 89 -8.54 -2.51 2.88
CA MET A 89 -8.18 -3.85 3.34
C MET A 89 -8.26 -3.99 4.86
N ILE A 90 -8.38 -5.24 5.34
CA ILE A 90 -8.35 -5.61 6.76
C ILE A 90 -7.52 -6.89 6.93
N PHE A 91 -6.59 -6.87 7.87
CA PHE A 91 -5.84 -8.06 8.27
C PHE A 91 -6.64 -8.84 9.32
N THR A 92 -7.02 -10.07 8.98
CA THR A 92 -7.82 -10.94 9.85
C THR A 92 -6.98 -11.97 10.61
N SER A 93 -5.70 -12.10 10.24
CA SER A 93 -4.76 -13.03 10.87
C SER A 93 -3.33 -12.53 10.74
N ASN A 94 -2.41 -13.17 11.47
CA ASN A 94 -0.99 -12.87 11.37
C ASN A 94 -0.41 -13.32 10.03
N VAL A 95 0.30 -12.43 9.37
CA VAL A 95 1.01 -12.66 8.11
C VAL A 95 2.50 -12.27 8.19
N ASP A 96 3.09 -12.26 9.36
CA ASP A 96 4.50 -11.87 9.56
C ASP A 96 5.48 -12.70 8.73
N HIS A 97 5.09 -13.92 8.34
CA HIS A 97 5.86 -14.76 7.42
C HIS A 97 6.06 -14.12 6.03
N TRP A 98 5.20 -13.17 5.62
CA TRP A 98 5.38 -12.43 4.37
C TRP A 98 6.69 -11.66 4.36
N TRP A 99 7.08 -11.05 5.47
CA TRP A 99 8.34 -10.32 5.57
C TRP A 99 9.55 -11.22 5.32
N TYR A 100 9.48 -12.47 5.79
CA TYR A 100 10.53 -13.44 5.58
C TYR A 100 10.65 -13.88 4.12
N GLU A 101 9.52 -14.10 3.46
CA GLU A 101 9.49 -14.49 2.05
C GLU A 101 9.80 -13.32 1.11
N LEU A 102 9.15 -12.18 1.31
CA LEU A 102 9.25 -11.03 0.41
C LEU A 102 10.65 -10.39 0.42
N ARG A 103 11.35 -10.38 1.54
CA ARG A 103 12.72 -9.84 1.64
C ARG A 103 13.76 -10.52 0.74
N LYS A 104 13.46 -11.69 0.20
CA LYS A 104 14.28 -12.38 -0.79
C LYS A 104 14.31 -11.65 -2.14
N HIS A 105 13.37 -10.72 -2.36
CA HIS A 105 13.21 -9.92 -3.56
C HIS A 105 13.51 -8.45 -3.29
N ASP A 106 13.89 -7.70 -4.32
CA ASP A 106 14.00 -6.25 -4.25
C ASP A 106 12.66 -5.57 -4.44
N LEU A 107 11.82 -6.17 -5.29
CA LEU A 107 10.48 -5.71 -5.63
C LEU A 107 9.59 -6.93 -5.88
N PHE A 108 8.38 -6.91 -5.35
CA PHE A 108 7.41 -7.98 -5.51
C PHE A 108 6.01 -7.43 -5.64
N PHE A 109 5.28 -7.83 -6.67
CA PHE A 109 3.86 -7.53 -6.86
C PHE A 109 3.02 -8.79 -6.73
N THR A 110 1.86 -8.66 -6.12
CA THR A 110 0.87 -9.74 -6.11
C THR A 110 0.25 -9.93 -7.49
N SER A 111 -0.18 -11.14 -7.77
CA SER A 111 -0.89 -11.50 -8.99
C SER A 111 -2.00 -12.50 -8.67
N HIS A 112 -2.96 -12.63 -9.58
CA HIS A 112 -4.08 -13.58 -9.44
C HIS A 112 -4.90 -13.39 -8.16
N VAL A 113 -4.98 -12.16 -7.66
CA VAL A 113 -5.73 -11.82 -6.44
C VAL A 113 -7.22 -12.11 -6.65
N LYS A 114 -7.86 -12.68 -5.63
CA LYS A 114 -9.29 -12.96 -5.58
C LYS A 114 -9.93 -12.20 -4.43
N ASP A 115 -11.18 -11.82 -4.61
CA ASP A 115 -12.00 -11.30 -3.52
C ASP A 115 -12.42 -12.41 -2.54
N TYR A 116 -13.14 -12.05 -1.49
CA TYR A 116 -13.64 -13.00 -0.47
C TYR A 116 -14.63 -14.05 -1.02
N ARG A 117 -15.17 -13.83 -2.20
CA ARG A 117 -16.05 -14.78 -2.93
C ARG A 117 -15.28 -15.70 -3.88
N GLY A 118 -13.95 -15.54 -3.95
CA GLY A 118 -13.10 -16.29 -4.86
C GLY A 118 -13.07 -15.76 -6.30
N HIS A 119 -13.67 -14.60 -6.58
CA HIS A 119 -13.63 -13.98 -7.90
C HIS A 119 -12.33 -13.20 -8.08
N HIS A 120 -11.81 -13.19 -9.31
CA HIS A 120 -10.65 -12.36 -9.62
C HIS A 120 -11.01 -10.87 -9.59
N THR A 121 -10.27 -10.09 -8.82
CA THR A 121 -10.53 -8.68 -8.49
C THR A 121 -10.26 -7.68 -9.62
N THR A 122 -9.79 -8.11 -10.78
CA THR A 122 -9.47 -7.18 -11.87
C THR A 122 -10.71 -6.83 -12.70
N SER A 123 -10.93 -5.54 -12.96
CA SER A 123 -11.99 -5.11 -13.88
C SER A 123 -11.75 -5.64 -15.29
N ASN A 124 -12.82 -6.00 -16.00
CA ASN A 124 -12.73 -6.49 -17.39
C ASN A 124 -12.06 -5.50 -18.35
N PHE A 125 -12.14 -4.20 -18.08
CA PHE A 125 -11.53 -3.15 -18.89
C PHE A 125 -9.99 -3.21 -18.83
N TYR A 126 -9.41 -3.17 -17.65
CA TYR A 126 -7.95 -3.23 -17.46
C TYR A 126 -7.39 -4.57 -17.94
N ARG A 127 -8.07 -5.67 -17.63
CA ARG A 127 -7.63 -7.01 -18.04
C ARG A 127 -7.49 -7.13 -19.55
N LYS A 128 -8.49 -6.67 -20.33
CA LYS A 128 -8.43 -6.70 -21.81
C LYS A 128 -7.27 -5.87 -22.35
N HIS A 129 -6.98 -4.71 -21.73
CA HIS A 129 -5.87 -3.87 -22.14
C HIS A 129 -4.51 -4.54 -21.89
N PHE A 130 -4.32 -5.13 -20.71
CA PHE A 130 -3.10 -5.88 -20.37
C PHE A 130 -2.91 -7.09 -21.26
N GLU A 131 -3.96 -7.86 -21.53
CA GLU A 131 -3.92 -9.02 -22.43
C GLU A 131 -3.54 -8.62 -23.86
N LYS A 132 -4.17 -7.58 -24.41
CA LYS A 132 -3.87 -7.07 -25.75
C LYS A 132 -2.41 -6.63 -25.89
N LYS A 133 -1.84 -6.05 -24.85
CA LYS A 133 -0.45 -5.56 -24.82
C LYS A 133 0.55 -6.59 -24.27
N LYS A 134 0.11 -7.80 -23.94
CA LYS A 134 0.94 -8.86 -23.35
C LYS A 134 1.69 -8.41 -22.08
N LEU A 135 1.07 -7.53 -21.30
CA LEU A 135 1.63 -7.04 -20.04
C LEU A 135 1.36 -8.02 -18.89
N PRO A 136 2.24 -8.09 -17.88
CA PRO A 136 2.01 -8.88 -16.68
C PRO A 136 0.73 -8.47 -15.98
N LYS A 137 -0.06 -9.44 -15.50
CA LYS A 137 -1.29 -9.21 -14.72
C LYS A 137 -0.94 -8.95 -13.26
N LEU A 138 -0.31 -7.84 -12.98
CA LEU A 138 0.04 -7.43 -11.63
C LEU A 138 -1.15 -6.74 -10.96
N TYR A 139 -1.19 -6.86 -9.64
CA TYR A 139 -2.13 -6.16 -8.78
C TYR A 139 -1.36 -5.23 -7.85
N ASN A 140 -1.70 -3.96 -7.84
CA ASN A 140 -0.99 -2.94 -7.07
C ASN A 140 -1.56 -2.72 -5.66
N GLY A 141 -2.63 -3.39 -5.29
CA GLY A 141 -3.22 -3.25 -3.96
C GLY A 141 -2.36 -3.83 -2.83
N ILE A 142 -1.50 -4.80 -3.14
CA ILE A 142 -0.47 -5.30 -2.22
C ILE A 142 0.81 -5.52 -3.02
N TYR A 143 1.86 -4.81 -2.64
CA TYR A 143 3.21 -5.04 -3.17
C TYR A 143 4.27 -4.72 -2.12
N TYR A 144 5.45 -5.25 -2.34
CA TYR A 144 6.61 -5.08 -1.47
C TYR A 144 7.78 -4.49 -2.26
N PHE A 145 8.56 -3.66 -1.60
CA PHE A 145 9.89 -3.26 -2.05
C PHE A 145 10.83 -3.02 -0.87
N LYS A 146 12.13 -3.15 -1.14
CA LYS A 146 13.18 -2.68 -0.25
C LYS A 146 14.06 -1.65 -0.93
N TYR A 147 14.69 -0.77 -0.17
CA TYR A 147 15.67 0.19 -0.71
C TYR A 147 16.82 -0.57 -1.35
N SER A 148 16.86 -0.59 -2.68
CA SER A 148 17.87 -1.21 -3.49
C SER A 148 18.03 -0.47 -4.82
N HIS A 149 19.14 -0.68 -5.51
CA HIS A 149 19.38 -0.09 -6.83
C HIS A 149 18.31 -0.53 -7.86
N LEU A 150 17.86 -1.80 -7.78
CA LEU A 150 16.88 -2.33 -8.70
C LEU A 150 15.49 -1.70 -8.46
N ALA A 151 15.06 -1.62 -7.21
CA ALA A 151 13.78 -1.00 -6.87
C ALA A 151 13.78 0.50 -7.21
N ASN A 152 14.89 1.21 -6.97
CA ASN A 152 15.03 2.63 -7.34
C ASN A 152 14.90 2.90 -8.85
N LYS A 153 15.25 1.92 -9.69
CA LYS A 153 15.04 2.05 -11.15
C LYS A 153 13.59 1.86 -11.57
N PHE A 154 12.80 1.23 -10.74
CA PHE A 154 11.38 0.98 -11.01
C PHE A 154 10.53 2.20 -10.65
N PHE A 155 10.78 2.82 -9.50
CA PHE A 155 10.07 4.02 -9.03
C PHE A 155 10.73 5.30 -9.57
#